data_8d0be012749fbf51e86b6490b2ee95a2
#
_entry.id   8d0be012749fbf51e86b6490b2ee95a2
#
_cell.length_a   1.000
_cell.length_b   1.000
_cell.length_c   1.000
_cell.angle_alpha   90.00
_cell.angle_beta   90.00
_cell.angle_gamma   90.00
#
_symmetry.space_group_name_H-M   'P 1'
#
loop_
_entity.id
_entity.type
_entity.pdbx_description
1 polymer ?
#
loop_
_entity_poly.entity_id
_entity_poly.type
_entity_poly.pdbx_seq_one_letter_code
_entity_poly.pdbx_strand_id
1 'polypeptide(L)'
;IIVDGVQHTYRDLYDDVVERVQEIENDNCITSIINGKRHIIFIDTESVYEQLILWLAALHCGYIPIVSHPHMDNTYRSRLMCLLGSIDIPIEAQFGVLTSGTTGMPKPLWRTEKSWADYFDIQNDIFHINHATRIFVHGSFSFTGNTNMMLAVLWAGGQIVTSDKMQPKRWQSLIHSYQCTHIYMLPTKLRLLLRWNSSTCSCVQYIIAGSQVVDRELLHSLHMLYPTMEFILYYGASELNYISHCTGEEWHTYPGTVGRPFPGVTVDIKDDYIYVSTRFGICGLDGMVTVGDKGHWCGDYIIFDGRNGDIINRGGYKI
;
A
#
# COMPACT_ATOMS: atom_id res chain seq x y z
N ILE A 1 -3.38 16.71 -4.50
CA ILE A 1 -3.08 15.49 -5.25
C ILE A 1 -2.79 15.89 -6.69
N ILE A 2 -1.78 15.27 -7.28
CA ILE A 2 -1.40 15.50 -8.68
C ILE A 2 -1.44 14.17 -9.40
N VAL A 3 -2.30 14.05 -10.41
CA VAL A 3 -2.43 12.84 -11.23
C VAL A 3 -2.08 13.19 -12.68
N ASP A 4 -1.02 12.60 -13.22
CA ASP A 4 -0.54 12.85 -14.58
C ASP A 4 -0.37 14.35 -14.93
N GLY A 5 -0.08 15.19 -13.93
CA GLY A 5 0.11 16.63 -14.09
C GLY A 5 -1.14 17.48 -13.84
N VAL A 6 -2.31 16.88 -13.67
CA VAL A 6 -3.52 17.57 -13.24
C VAL A 6 -3.51 17.70 -11.71
N GLN A 7 -3.69 18.91 -11.21
CA GLN A 7 -3.66 19.23 -9.79
C GLN A 7 -5.07 19.29 -9.22
N HIS A 8 -5.26 18.64 -8.07
CA HIS A 8 -6.45 18.73 -7.25
C HIS A 8 -6.04 19.17 -5.84
N THR A 9 -6.61 20.24 -5.36
CA THR A 9 -6.40 20.72 -3.99
C THR A 9 -7.15 19.85 -2.98
N TYR A 10 -6.90 20.06 -1.69
CA TYR A 10 -7.72 19.42 -0.64
C TYR A 10 -9.18 19.91 -0.68
N ARG A 11 -9.41 21.14 -1.16
CA ARG A 11 -10.76 21.67 -1.36
C ARG A 11 -11.46 20.95 -2.50
N ASP A 12 -10.80 20.78 -3.64
CA ASP A 12 -11.36 20.05 -4.79
C ASP A 12 -11.71 18.62 -4.38
N LEU A 13 -10.78 17.93 -3.66
CA LEU A 13 -11.05 16.59 -3.15
C LEU A 13 -12.27 16.54 -2.23
N TYR A 14 -12.39 17.51 -1.32
CA TYR A 14 -13.53 17.61 -0.42
C TYR A 14 -14.84 17.80 -1.18
N ASP A 15 -14.87 18.74 -2.12
CA ASP A 15 -16.06 19.07 -2.90
C ASP A 15 -16.46 17.87 -3.79
N ASP A 16 -15.50 17.21 -4.45
CA ASP A 16 -15.73 15.99 -5.25
C ASP A 16 -16.25 14.82 -4.39
N VAL A 17 -15.73 14.64 -3.18
CA VAL A 17 -16.24 13.62 -2.23
C VAL A 17 -17.66 13.93 -1.79
N VAL A 18 -17.98 15.19 -1.49
CA VAL A 18 -19.34 15.61 -1.09
C VAL A 18 -20.34 15.35 -2.22
N GLU A 19 -19.98 15.67 -3.47
CA GLU A 19 -20.81 15.37 -4.64
C GLU A 19 -21.05 13.87 -4.77
N ARG A 20 -20.01 13.06 -4.60
CA ARG A 20 -20.12 11.59 -4.68
C ARG A 20 -20.95 11.00 -3.54
N VAL A 21 -20.88 11.56 -2.34
CA VAL A 21 -21.74 11.18 -1.21
C VAL A 21 -23.21 11.39 -1.57
N GLN A 22 -23.57 12.55 -2.15
CA GLN A 22 -24.93 12.82 -2.60
C GLN A 22 -25.44 11.85 -3.67
N GLU A 23 -24.55 11.45 -4.60
CA GLU A 23 -24.91 10.45 -5.61
C GLU A 23 -25.15 9.07 -4.97
N ILE A 24 -24.32 8.65 -4.01
CA ILE A 24 -24.49 7.38 -3.28
C ILE A 24 -25.81 7.36 -2.51
N GLU A 25 -26.11 8.44 -1.78
CA GLU A 25 -27.33 8.56 -0.96
C GLU A 25 -28.62 8.58 -1.80
N ASN A 26 -28.55 9.11 -3.03
CA ASN A 26 -29.68 9.17 -3.96
C ASN A 26 -29.84 7.91 -4.84
N ASP A 27 -29.05 6.86 -4.60
CA ASP A 27 -29.05 5.59 -5.37
C ASP A 27 -28.78 5.78 -6.88
N ASN A 28 -28.20 6.93 -7.27
CA ASN A 28 -28.10 7.35 -8.67
C ASN A 28 -26.86 6.82 -9.41
N CYS A 29 -25.95 6.23 -8.72
CA CYS A 29 -24.74 5.79 -9.40
C CYS A 29 -23.94 4.83 -8.55
N ILE A 30 -23.84 3.58 -8.81
CA ILE A 30 -22.64 2.89 -8.37
C ILE A 30 -22.88 1.40 -8.31
N THR A 31 -21.89 0.63 -8.67
CA THR A 31 -21.86 -0.81 -8.48
C THR A 31 -21.89 -1.12 -6.98
N SER A 32 -23.08 -1.02 -6.37
CA SER A 32 -23.28 -1.46 -5.00
C SER A 32 -23.64 -2.93 -4.96
N ILE A 33 -22.99 -3.67 -4.06
CA ILE A 33 -23.29 -5.06 -3.78
C ILE A 33 -23.97 -5.08 -2.41
N ILE A 34 -25.17 -5.64 -2.36
CA ILE A 34 -25.90 -5.82 -1.10
C ILE A 34 -25.55 -7.18 -0.52
N ASN A 35 -25.01 -7.18 0.70
CA ASN A 35 -24.71 -8.38 1.48
C ASN A 35 -25.46 -8.27 2.82
N GLY A 36 -26.63 -8.85 2.89
CA GLY A 36 -27.54 -8.71 4.04
C GLY A 36 -27.93 -7.26 4.28
N LYS A 37 -27.48 -6.68 5.42
CA LYS A 37 -27.67 -5.27 5.77
C LYS A 37 -26.47 -4.38 5.41
N ARG A 38 -25.42 -4.96 4.82
CA ARG A 38 -24.20 -4.24 4.50
C ARG A 38 -24.17 -3.88 3.02
N HIS A 39 -23.71 -2.70 2.70
CA HIS A 39 -23.52 -2.22 1.35
C HIS A 39 -22.04 -2.16 1.04
N ILE A 40 -21.61 -2.81 -0.04
CA ILE A 40 -20.24 -2.78 -0.55
C ILE A 40 -20.23 -1.91 -1.80
N ILE A 41 -19.34 -0.92 -1.84
CA ILE A 41 -19.06 -0.19 -3.06
C ILE A 41 -17.86 -0.85 -3.74
N PHE A 42 -18.13 -1.52 -4.86
CA PHE A 42 -17.09 -2.14 -5.67
C PHE A 42 -16.53 -1.12 -6.66
N ILE A 43 -15.33 -0.61 -6.35
CA ILE A 43 -14.67 0.46 -7.09
C ILE A 43 -13.86 -0.15 -8.24
N ASP A 44 -14.32 0.08 -9.46
CA ASP A 44 -13.76 -0.48 -10.67
C ASP A 44 -13.50 0.63 -11.70
N THR A 45 -12.53 1.47 -11.40
CA THR A 45 -12.02 2.54 -12.26
C THR A 45 -10.50 2.50 -12.29
N GLU A 46 -9.89 2.91 -13.39
CA GLU A 46 -8.44 3.01 -13.54
C GLU A 46 -7.86 4.29 -12.94
N SER A 47 -8.68 5.32 -12.76
CA SER A 47 -8.25 6.60 -12.18
C SER A 47 -8.02 6.48 -10.68
N VAL A 48 -6.78 6.70 -10.24
CA VAL A 48 -6.42 6.71 -8.80
C VAL A 48 -7.17 7.80 -8.03
N TYR A 49 -7.41 8.95 -8.66
CA TYR A 49 -8.16 10.04 -8.02
C TYR A 49 -9.63 9.65 -7.81
N GLU A 50 -10.25 9.06 -8.82
CA GLU A 50 -11.63 8.56 -8.71
C GLU A 50 -11.75 7.41 -7.69
N GLN A 51 -10.75 6.52 -7.64
CA GLN A 51 -10.69 5.49 -6.59
C GLN A 51 -10.68 6.10 -5.20
N LEU A 52 -9.92 7.17 -4.98
CA LEU A 52 -9.85 7.88 -3.70
C LEU A 52 -11.19 8.53 -3.34
N ILE A 53 -11.82 9.26 -4.28
CA ILE A 53 -13.12 9.91 -4.06
C ILE A 53 -14.16 8.87 -3.65
N LEU A 54 -14.29 7.80 -4.44
CA LEU A 54 -15.25 6.72 -4.17
C LEU A 54 -14.98 6.01 -2.84
N TRP A 55 -13.69 5.80 -2.50
CA TRP A 55 -13.29 5.21 -1.22
C TRP A 55 -13.75 6.07 -0.04
N LEU A 56 -13.44 7.36 -0.07
CA LEU A 56 -13.80 8.29 1.00
C LEU A 56 -15.32 8.48 1.10
N ALA A 57 -16.01 8.62 -0.03
CA ALA A 57 -17.45 8.78 -0.07
C ALA A 57 -18.18 7.53 0.47
N ALA A 58 -17.72 6.33 0.09
CA ALA A 58 -18.29 5.08 0.60
C ALA A 58 -18.13 4.96 2.11
N LEU A 59 -16.94 5.25 2.66
CA LEU A 59 -16.72 5.27 4.11
C LEU A 59 -17.62 6.27 4.81
N HIS A 60 -17.79 7.48 4.25
CA HIS A 60 -18.66 8.51 4.81
C HIS A 60 -20.11 8.04 4.90
N CYS A 61 -20.61 7.35 3.88
CA CYS A 61 -21.96 6.77 3.85
C CYS A 61 -22.11 5.50 4.72
N GLY A 62 -21.05 5.06 5.40
CA GLY A 62 -21.05 3.80 6.16
C GLY A 62 -21.06 2.54 5.29
N TYR A 63 -20.71 2.66 4.01
CA TYR A 63 -20.56 1.55 3.08
C TYR A 63 -19.13 1.03 3.08
N ILE A 64 -18.93 -0.18 2.59
CA ILE A 64 -17.64 -0.86 2.57
C ILE A 64 -17.00 -0.69 1.20
N PRO A 65 -15.97 0.16 1.01
CA PRO A 65 -15.26 0.25 -0.23
C PRO A 65 -14.34 -0.96 -0.44
N ILE A 66 -14.32 -1.48 -1.67
CA ILE A 66 -13.38 -2.48 -2.17
C ILE A 66 -12.96 -2.07 -3.57
N VAL A 67 -11.65 -1.94 -3.80
CA VAL A 67 -11.10 -1.58 -5.12
C VAL A 67 -10.72 -2.82 -5.89
N SER A 68 -11.17 -2.93 -7.13
CA SER A 68 -10.81 -4.03 -8.03
C SER A 68 -9.35 -3.96 -8.44
N HIS A 69 -8.73 -5.12 -8.71
CA HIS A 69 -7.40 -5.12 -9.30
C HIS A 69 -7.44 -4.62 -10.75
N PRO A 70 -6.42 -3.85 -11.19
CA PRO A 70 -6.30 -3.45 -12.59
C PRO A 70 -6.30 -4.67 -13.52
N HIS A 71 -6.93 -4.52 -14.69
CA HIS A 71 -6.96 -5.56 -15.73
C HIS A 71 -7.66 -6.88 -15.33
N MET A 72 -8.55 -6.83 -14.35
CA MET A 72 -9.40 -7.98 -14.02
C MET A 72 -10.36 -8.27 -15.18
N ASP A 73 -10.37 -9.51 -15.69
CA ASP A 73 -11.32 -9.89 -16.74
C ASP A 73 -12.77 -9.92 -16.22
N ASN A 74 -13.74 -9.81 -17.13
CA ASN A 74 -15.15 -9.72 -16.77
C ASN A 74 -15.68 -10.97 -16.04
N THR A 75 -15.17 -12.16 -16.36
CA THR A 75 -15.58 -13.43 -15.73
C THR A 75 -15.13 -13.43 -14.27
N TYR A 76 -13.88 -13.03 -14.07
CA TYR A 76 -13.28 -12.95 -12.73
C TYR A 76 -13.96 -11.89 -11.87
N ARG A 77 -14.23 -10.72 -12.45
CA ARG A 77 -15.00 -9.63 -11.81
C ARG A 77 -16.38 -10.11 -11.35
N SER A 78 -17.14 -10.77 -12.25
CA SER A 78 -18.48 -11.27 -11.92
C SER A 78 -18.45 -12.31 -10.80
N ARG A 79 -17.45 -13.20 -10.78
CA ARG A 79 -17.28 -14.19 -9.71
C ARG A 79 -16.95 -13.52 -8.37
N LEU A 80 -16.08 -12.49 -8.39
CA LEU A 80 -15.72 -11.75 -7.18
C LEU A 80 -16.94 -10.99 -6.63
N MET A 81 -17.72 -10.33 -7.48
CA MET A 81 -18.97 -9.66 -7.07
C MET A 81 -19.97 -10.62 -6.46
N CYS A 82 -20.13 -11.80 -7.04
CA CYS A 82 -20.98 -12.86 -6.49
C CYS A 82 -20.49 -13.32 -5.11
N LEU A 83 -19.18 -13.54 -4.96
CA LEU A 83 -18.55 -13.91 -3.68
C LEU A 83 -18.81 -12.82 -2.62
N LEU A 84 -18.59 -11.55 -2.95
CA LEU A 84 -18.80 -10.43 -2.04
C LEU A 84 -20.25 -10.29 -1.58
N GLY A 85 -21.22 -10.68 -2.43
CA GLY A 85 -22.64 -10.70 -2.07
C GLY A 85 -23.04 -11.80 -1.09
N SER A 86 -22.19 -12.80 -0.85
CA SER A 86 -22.50 -14.00 -0.04
C SER A 86 -21.51 -14.31 1.09
N ILE A 87 -20.36 -13.65 1.12
CA ILE A 87 -19.34 -13.91 2.14
C ILE A 87 -19.72 -13.27 3.47
N ASP A 88 -19.33 -13.90 4.59
CA ASP A 88 -19.48 -13.31 5.90
C ASP A 88 -18.56 -12.09 6.07
N ILE A 89 -19.15 -10.98 6.45
CA ILE A 89 -18.44 -9.71 6.71
C ILE A 89 -18.48 -9.46 8.21
N PRO A 90 -17.33 -9.33 8.89
CA PRO A 90 -17.28 -8.96 10.29
C PRO A 90 -18.05 -7.66 10.55
N ILE A 91 -18.77 -7.60 11.68
CA ILE A 91 -19.64 -6.47 11.98
C ILE A 91 -18.87 -5.15 12.11
N GLU A 92 -17.63 -5.23 12.58
CA GLU A 92 -16.71 -4.09 12.73
C GLU A 92 -16.02 -3.66 11.44
N ALA A 93 -16.14 -4.45 10.34
CA ALA A 93 -15.49 -4.13 9.07
C ALA A 93 -16.01 -2.82 8.49
N GLN A 94 -15.09 -1.95 8.07
CA GLN A 94 -15.40 -0.66 7.46
C GLN A 94 -14.90 -0.58 6.01
N PHE A 95 -13.86 -1.34 5.67
CA PHE A 95 -13.40 -1.50 4.29
C PHE A 95 -12.81 -2.89 4.04
N GLY A 96 -12.67 -3.24 2.75
CA GLY A 96 -12.03 -4.47 2.32
C GLY A 96 -10.84 -4.23 1.41
N VAL A 97 -9.80 -5.04 1.56
CA VAL A 97 -8.67 -5.09 0.63
C VAL A 97 -8.58 -6.47 0.00
N LEU A 98 -8.21 -6.53 -1.27
CA LEU A 98 -8.09 -7.79 -2.01
C LEU A 98 -6.65 -8.29 -1.94
N THR A 99 -6.46 -9.57 -1.62
CA THR A 99 -5.15 -10.20 -1.77
C THR A 99 -5.09 -10.97 -3.09
N SER A 100 -3.90 -11.04 -3.68
CA SER A 100 -3.62 -11.95 -4.79
C SER A 100 -3.62 -13.39 -4.25
N GLY A 101 -4.79 -14.02 -4.17
CA GLY A 101 -4.91 -15.40 -3.68
C GLY A 101 -4.07 -16.39 -4.49
N THR A 102 -3.33 -17.27 -3.80
CA THR A 102 -2.58 -18.39 -4.42
C THR A 102 -3.51 -19.40 -5.13
N THR A 103 -4.81 -19.35 -4.88
CA THR A 103 -5.85 -20.22 -5.44
C THR A 103 -6.54 -19.62 -6.66
N GLY A 104 -6.06 -18.50 -7.20
CA GLY A 104 -6.60 -17.86 -8.39
C GLY A 104 -7.74 -16.85 -8.15
N MET A 105 -8.43 -16.89 -7.00
CA MET A 105 -9.42 -15.86 -6.63
C MET A 105 -8.90 -14.99 -5.50
N PRO A 106 -8.98 -13.63 -5.57
CA PRO A 106 -8.62 -12.78 -4.45
C PRO A 106 -9.51 -13.08 -3.26
N LYS A 107 -8.89 -13.06 -2.09
CA LYS A 107 -9.63 -13.09 -0.83
C LYS A 107 -9.81 -11.67 -0.33
N PRO A 108 -11.03 -11.23 -0.01
CA PRO A 108 -11.22 -9.98 0.70
C PRO A 108 -10.72 -10.13 2.14
N LEU A 109 -9.92 -9.16 2.57
CA LEU A 109 -9.49 -8.99 3.94
C LEU A 109 -10.21 -7.78 4.50
N TRP A 110 -10.92 -7.97 5.59
CA TRP A 110 -11.75 -6.94 6.21
C TRP A 110 -10.96 -6.15 7.24
N ARG A 111 -11.16 -4.83 7.25
CA ARG A 111 -10.42 -3.94 8.14
C ARG A 111 -11.32 -2.89 8.75
N THR A 112 -10.90 -2.37 9.90
CA THR A 112 -11.45 -1.14 10.49
C THR A 112 -10.60 0.05 10.06
N GLU A 113 -11.17 1.27 10.04
CA GLU A 113 -10.40 2.51 9.83
C GLU A 113 -9.27 2.64 10.84
N LYS A 114 -9.53 2.31 12.10
CA LYS A 114 -8.55 2.36 13.20
C LYS A 114 -7.33 1.47 12.94
N SER A 115 -7.50 0.35 12.22
CA SER A 115 -6.36 -0.52 11.89
C SER A 115 -5.29 0.17 11.02
N TRP A 116 -5.64 1.31 10.39
CA TRP A 116 -4.73 2.19 9.66
C TRP A 116 -4.57 3.55 10.31
N ALA A 117 -5.65 4.27 10.64
CA ALA A 117 -5.60 5.63 11.17
C ALA A 117 -4.78 5.72 12.48
N ASP A 118 -4.96 4.77 13.40
CA ASP A 118 -4.18 4.73 14.66
C ASP A 118 -2.68 4.42 14.43
N TYR A 119 -2.32 4.02 13.21
CA TYR A 119 -0.96 3.69 12.83
C TYR A 119 -0.27 4.78 12.00
N PHE A 120 -1.03 5.71 11.42
CA PHE A 120 -0.47 6.71 10.51
C PHE A 120 0.60 7.59 11.18
N ASP A 121 0.43 7.98 12.43
CA ASP A 121 1.42 8.81 13.12
C ASP A 121 2.75 8.04 13.33
N ILE A 122 2.67 6.75 13.71
CA ILE A 122 3.84 5.88 13.88
C ILE A 122 4.56 5.68 12.54
N GLN A 123 3.82 5.34 11.51
CA GLN A 123 4.36 5.10 10.16
C GLN A 123 4.95 6.38 9.58
N ASN A 124 4.28 7.53 9.74
CA ASN A 124 4.70 8.81 9.21
C ASN A 124 5.98 9.32 9.89
N ASP A 125 6.13 9.07 11.20
CA ASP A 125 7.36 9.36 11.91
C ASP A 125 8.55 8.56 11.34
N ILE A 126 8.38 7.25 11.17
CA ILE A 126 9.43 6.36 10.63
C ILE A 126 9.75 6.65 9.17
N PHE A 127 8.76 7.00 8.36
CA PHE A 127 8.93 7.31 6.95
C PHE A 127 9.21 8.80 6.68
N HIS A 128 9.36 9.61 7.73
CA HIS A 128 9.62 11.07 7.68
C HIS A 128 8.56 11.84 6.88
N ILE A 129 7.30 11.38 6.95
CA ILE A 129 6.16 11.98 6.25
C ILE A 129 5.55 13.07 7.13
N ASN A 130 5.37 14.27 6.56
CA ASN A 130 4.75 15.42 7.21
C ASN A 130 4.05 16.31 6.17
N HIS A 131 3.52 17.46 6.58
CA HIS A 131 2.81 18.40 5.72
C HIS A 131 3.65 18.97 4.56
N ALA A 132 4.99 18.97 4.66
CA ALA A 132 5.88 19.40 3.59
C ALA A 132 6.23 18.27 2.60
N THR A 133 5.81 17.04 2.89
CA THR A 133 6.08 15.87 2.05
C THR A 133 5.42 16.00 0.69
N ARG A 134 6.19 15.76 -0.36
CA ARG A 134 5.73 15.53 -1.72
C ARG A 134 6.16 14.14 -2.13
N ILE A 135 5.23 13.19 -2.12
CA ILE A 135 5.55 11.79 -2.37
C ILE A 135 5.11 11.37 -3.77
N PHE A 136 5.98 10.66 -4.49
CA PHE A 136 5.60 9.95 -5.69
C PHE A 136 5.20 8.51 -5.34
N VAL A 137 3.95 8.15 -5.65
CA VAL A 137 3.41 6.79 -5.51
C VAL A 137 2.79 6.36 -6.84
N HIS A 138 3.11 5.17 -7.32
CA HIS A 138 2.49 4.66 -8.55
C HIS A 138 1.69 3.39 -8.32
N GLY A 139 0.44 3.43 -8.73
CA GLY A 139 -0.46 2.26 -8.79
C GLY A 139 -1.79 2.48 -8.06
N SER A 140 -2.69 1.55 -8.32
CA SER A 140 -4.07 1.54 -7.83
C SER A 140 -4.17 1.39 -6.32
N PHE A 141 -5.28 1.85 -5.77
CA PHE A 141 -5.76 1.59 -4.41
C PHE A 141 -6.08 0.10 -4.15
N SER A 142 -6.14 -0.74 -5.18
CA SER A 142 -6.26 -2.19 -4.99
C SER A 142 -5.04 -2.83 -4.33
N PHE A 143 -3.88 -2.14 -4.33
CA PHE A 143 -2.68 -2.57 -3.61
C PHE A 143 -2.66 -1.93 -2.23
N THR A 144 -2.81 -2.74 -1.19
CA THR A 144 -2.91 -2.32 0.22
C THR A 144 -1.86 -1.29 0.62
N GLY A 145 -0.59 -1.49 0.22
CA GLY A 145 0.49 -0.57 0.54
C GLY A 145 0.33 0.82 -0.11
N ASN A 146 -0.17 0.89 -1.36
CA ASN A 146 -0.42 2.17 -2.01
C ASN A 146 -1.53 2.95 -1.31
N THR A 147 -2.66 2.29 -1.02
CA THR A 147 -3.79 2.92 -0.34
C THR A 147 -3.41 3.42 1.04
N ASN A 148 -2.77 2.56 1.83
CA ASN A 148 -2.29 2.94 3.15
C ASN A 148 -1.34 4.14 3.07
N MET A 149 -0.34 4.11 2.18
CA MET A 149 0.63 5.18 2.03
C MET A 149 -0.03 6.50 1.60
N MET A 150 -0.91 6.48 0.60
CA MET A 150 -1.58 7.68 0.13
C MET A 150 -2.47 8.29 1.21
N LEU A 151 -3.25 7.47 1.95
CA LEU A 151 -4.08 7.95 3.05
C LEU A 151 -3.23 8.52 4.20
N ALA A 152 -2.11 7.90 4.54
CA ALA A 152 -1.20 8.40 5.57
C ALA A 152 -0.56 9.75 5.20
N VAL A 153 -0.24 9.97 3.92
CA VAL A 153 0.25 11.26 3.43
C VAL A 153 -0.83 12.33 3.48
N LEU A 154 -2.07 12.01 3.11
CA LEU A 154 -3.20 12.93 3.24
C LEU A 154 -3.49 13.26 4.69
N TRP A 155 -3.40 12.28 5.59
CA TRP A 155 -3.52 12.49 7.05
C TRP A 155 -2.49 13.50 7.57
N ALA A 156 -1.27 13.45 7.07
CA ALA A 156 -0.19 14.39 7.43
C ALA A 156 -0.31 15.77 6.76
N GLY A 157 -1.28 15.98 5.87
CA GLY A 157 -1.40 17.21 5.08
C GLY A 157 -0.39 17.34 3.94
N GLY A 158 0.24 16.24 3.54
CA GLY A 158 1.24 16.19 2.47
C GLY A 158 0.64 16.18 1.06
N GLN A 159 1.49 16.11 0.05
CA GLN A 159 1.11 16.11 -1.35
C GLN A 159 1.43 14.76 -2.01
N ILE A 160 0.45 14.19 -2.70
CA ILE A 160 0.63 12.98 -3.51
C ILE A 160 0.83 13.39 -4.97
N VAL A 161 1.84 12.80 -5.61
CA VAL A 161 2.10 12.86 -7.04
C VAL A 161 2.01 11.44 -7.58
N THR A 162 1.15 11.20 -8.57
CA THR A 162 0.92 9.86 -9.10
C THR A 162 0.69 9.89 -10.61
N SER A 163 0.62 8.70 -11.21
CA SER A 163 0.26 8.51 -12.60
C SER A 163 -0.62 7.28 -12.74
N ASP A 164 -1.68 7.37 -13.49
CA ASP A 164 -2.54 6.22 -13.85
C ASP A 164 -1.87 5.30 -14.88
N LYS A 165 -0.77 5.77 -15.50
CA LYS A 165 -0.13 5.07 -16.61
C LYS A 165 1.21 4.43 -16.22
N MET A 166 1.46 3.21 -16.70
CA MET A 166 2.72 2.51 -16.55
C MET A 166 3.78 3.08 -17.52
N GLN A 167 4.23 4.33 -17.25
CA GLN A 167 5.18 5.06 -18.10
C GLN A 167 6.36 5.60 -17.28
N PRO A 168 7.44 4.84 -17.08
CA PRO A 168 8.56 5.23 -16.21
C PRO A 168 9.22 6.58 -16.56
N LYS A 169 9.29 6.95 -17.85
CA LYS A 169 9.77 8.27 -18.27
C LYS A 169 8.90 9.40 -17.73
N ARG A 170 7.58 9.20 -17.72
CA ARG A 170 6.64 10.16 -17.19
C ARG A 170 6.75 10.27 -15.68
N TRP A 171 6.93 9.14 -14.97
CA TRP A 171 7.14 9.15 -13.52
C TRP A 171 8.33 10.03 -13.15
N GLN A 172 9.45 9.85 -13.87
CA GLN A 172 10.64 10.68 -13.68
C GLN A 172 10.34 12.17 -13.88
N SER A 173 9.66 12.52 -14.99
CA SER A 173 9.27 13.90 -15.24
C SER A 173 8.40 14.47 -14.13
N LEU A 174 7.45 13.70 -13.61
CA LEU A 174 6.61 14.10 -12.48
C LEU A 174 7.42 14.31 -11.20
N ILE A 175 8.31 13.37 -10.86
CA ILE A 175 9.20 13.47 -9.69
C ILE A 175 10.01 14.76 -9.75
N HIS A 176 10.60 15.09 -10.90
CA HIS A 176 11.39 16.30 -11.10
C HIS A 176 10.52 17.57 -11.08
N SER A 177 9.44 17.60 -11.86
CA SER A 177 8.61 18.80 -12.03
C SER A 177 7.94 19.23 -10.73
N TYR A 178 7.53 18.26 -9.91
CA TYR A 178 6.89 18.53 -8.62
C TYR A 178 7.85 18.45 -7.44
N GLN A 179 9.16 18.32 -7.71
CA GLN A 179 10.20 18.30 -6.66
C GLN A 179 9.85 17.32 -5.54
N CYS A 180 9.53 16.07 -5.90
CA CYS A 180 9.14 15.06 -4.93
C CYS A 180 10.26 14.81 -3.93
N THR A 181 9.93 14.84 -2.64
CA THR A 181 10.85 14.57 -1.54
C THR A 181 10.92 13.09 -1.19
N HIS A 182 9.86 12.35 -1.52
CA HIS A 182 9.73 10.94 -1.22
C HIS A 182 9.33 10.15 -2.48
N ILE A 183 9.77 8.90 -2.54
CA ILE A 183 9.30 7.90 -3.53
C ILE A 183 8.87 6.66 -2.77
N TYR A 184 7.63 6.20 -2.99
CA TYR A 184 7.13 4.93 -2.49
C TYR A 184 6.85 4.00 -3.67
N MET A 185 7.64 2.95 -3.81
CA MET A 185 7.51 1.99 -4.91
C MET A 185 8.01 0.60 -4.53
N LEU A 186 7.45 -0.42 -5.20
CA LEU A 186 8.04 -1.76 -5.19
C LEU A 186 9.43 -1.77 -5.85
N PRO A 187 10.38 -2.59 -5.38
CA PRO A 187 11.71 -2.72 -5.97
C PRO A 187 11.71 -2.94 -7.49
N THR A 188 10.78 -3.72 -8.03
CA THR A 188 10.64 -3.92 -9.48
C THR A 188 10.30 -2.62 -10.23
N LYS A 189 9.47 -1.75 -9.66
CA LYS A 189 9.14 -0.45 -10.27
C LYS A 189 10.31 0.53 -10.14
N LEU A 190 11.07 0.50 -9.04
CA LEU A 190 12.31 1.27 -8.89
C LEU A 190 13.33 0.89 -9.97
N ARG A 191 13.50 -0.41 -10.26
CA ARG A 191 14.36 -0.87 -11.38
C ARG A 191 13.88 -0.35 -12.74
N LEU A 192 12.56 -0.28 -12.97
CA LEU A 192 12.00 0.30 -14.19
C LEU A 192 12.28 1.80 -14.26
N LEU A 193 12.15 2.53 -13.15
CA LEU A 193 12.45 3.96 -13.07
C LEU A 193 13.93 4.23 -13.41
N LEU A 194 14.85 3.43 -12.87
CA LEU A 194 16.29 3.55 -13.13
C LEU A 194 16.67 3.35 -14.59
N ARG A 195 16.01 2.43 -15.31
CA ARG A 195 16.30 2.17 -16.74
C ARG A 195 16.08 3.37 -17.66
N TRP A 196 15.24 4.30 -17.25
CA TRP A 196 14.81 5.43 -18.07
C TRP A 196 15.29 6.78 -17.55
N ASN A 197 16.09 6.77 -16.48
CA ASN A 197 16.59 7.97 -15.85
C ASN A 197 18.08 8.15 -16.13
N SER A 198 18.45 9.35 -16.59
CA SER A 198 19.84 9.70 -16.89
C SER A 198 20.33 10.94 -16.15
N SER A 199 19.48 11.61 -15.38
CA SER A 199 19.82 12.83 -14.65
C SER A 199 19.62 12.67 -13.17
N THR A 200 20.61 13.10 -12.38
CA THR A 200 20.54 13.10 -10.92
C THR A 200 19.43 14.02 -10.42
N CYS A 201 18.79 13.64 -9.31
CA CYS A 201 17.75 14.43 -8.68
C CYS A 201 18.02 14.50 -7.17
N SER A 202 18.38 15.68 -6.71
CA SER A 202 18.68 15.93 -5.30
C SER A 202 17.47 16.32 -4.45
N CYS A 203 16.27 16.45 -5.06
CA CYS A 203 15.07 16.75 -4.29
C CYS A 203 14.55 15.52 -3.52
N VAL A 204 14.84 14.30 -3.97
CA VAL A 204 14.43 13.07 -3.30
C VAL A 204 15.29 12.81 -2.08
N GLN A 205 14.67 12.84 -0.92
CA GLN A 205 15.30 12.64 0.38
C GLN A 205 15.08 11.21 0.91
N TYR A 206 13.94 10.58 0.56
CA TYR A 206 13.59 9.27 1.06
C TYR A 206 13.03 8.38 -0.05
N ILE A 207 13.49 7.13 -0.08
CA ILE A 207 12.92 6.09 -0.94
C ILE A 207 12.45 4.95 -0.05
N ILE A 208 11.14 4.72 -0.04
CA ILE A 208 10.49 3.70 0.79
C ILE A 208 10.08 2.53 -0.12
N ALA A 209 10.56 1.34 0.20
CA ALA A 209 10.23 0.13 -0.57
C ALA A 209 10.05 -1.08 0.33
N GLY A 210 9.30 -2.06 -0.15
CA GLY A 210 9.06 -3.32 0.56
C GLY A 210 8.37 -4.36 -0.31
N SER A 211 7.86 -5.41 0.30
CA SER A 211 7.13 -6.51 -0.35
C SER A 211 7.94 -7.35 -1.36
N GLN A 212 9.20 -7.02 -1.60
CA GLN A 212 10.09 -7.72 -2.53
C GLN A 212 11.54 -7.59 -2.06
N VAL A 213 12.39 -8.50 -2.54
CA VAL A 213 13.82 -8.50 -2.24
C VAL A 213 14.51 -7.28 -2.85
N VAL A 214 15.32 -6.63 -2.04
CA VAL A 214 16.24 -5.56 -2.43
C VAL A 214 17.65 -6.15 -2.53
N ASP A 215 18.43 -5.69 -3.48
CA ASP A 215 19.82 -6.08 -3.63
C ASP A 215 20.76 -4.86 -3.68
N ARG A 216 22.07 -5.14 -3.57
CA ARG A 216 23.10 -4.09 -3.54
C ARG A 216 23.15 -3.28 -4.83
N GLU A 217 22.89 -3.90 -5.98
CA GLU A 217 22.91 -3.22 -7.27
C GLU A 217 21.79 -2.16 -7.36
N LEU A 218 20.58 -2.52 -6.89
CA LEU A 218 19.46 -1.57 -6.83
C LEU A 218 19.80 -0.37 -5.93
N LEU A 219 20.30 -0.61 -4.71
CA LEU A 219 20.62 0.47 -3.77
C LEU A 219 21.74 1.35 -4.32
N HIS A 220 22.80 0.77 -4.88
CA HIS A 220 23.88 1.53 -5.51
C HIS A 220 23.35 2.42 -6.65
N SER A 221 22.53 1.86 -7.54
CA SER A 221 21.96 2.59 -8.68
C SER A 221 21.03 3.72 -8.21
N LEU A 222 20.26 3.50 -7.15
CA LEU A 222 19.42 4.54 -6.54
C LEU A 222 20.27 5.68 -5.97
N HIS A 223 21.35 5.40 -5.26
CA HIS A 223 22.25 6.44 -4.73
C HIS A 223 22.93 7.24 -5.84
N MET A 224 23.30 6.62 -6.96
CA MET A 224 23.85 7.34 -8.10
C MET A 224 22.86 8.35 -8.69
N LEU A 225 21.57 8.04 -8.65
CA LEU A 225 20.53 8.87 -9.21
C LEU A 225 19.97 9.89 -8.22
N TYR A 226 19.85 9.48 -6.96
CA TYR A 226 19.31 10.25 -5.84
C TYR A 226 20.35 10.34 -4.71
N PRO A 227 21.42 11.16 -4.87
CA PRO A 227 22.59 11.11 -4.00
C PRO A 227 22.35 11.51 -2.55
N THR A 228 21.26 12.22 -2.28
CA THR A 228 20.88 12.69 -0.94
C THR A 228 19.82 11.80 -0.27
N MET A 229 19.40 10.72 -0.92
CA MET A 229 18.30 9.89 -0.42
C MET A 229 18.76 8.97 0.72
N GLU A 230 17.89 8.78 1.68
CA GLU A 230 17.89 7.66 2.60
C GLU A 230 16.93 6.58 2.09
N PHE A 231 17.39 5.34 2.08
CA PHE A 231 16.54 4.20 1.70
C PHE A 231 15.94 3.57 2.94
N ILE A 232 14.62 3.38 2.93
CA ILE A 232 13.88 2.71 4.00
C ILE A 232 13.23 1.45 3.44
N LEU A 233 13.67 0.29 3.92
CA LEU A 233 13.03 -0.98 3.65
C LEU A 233 11.98 -1.24 4.71
N TYR A 234 10.80 -1.69 4.31
CA TYR A 234 9.80 -2.24 5.22
C TYR A 234 9.44 -3.67 4.86
N TYR A 235 9.08 -4.44 5.88
CA TYR A 235 8.46 -5.74 5.75
C TYR A 235 7.05 -5.68 6.34
N GLY A 236 6.08 -6.31 5.66
CA GLY A 236 4.70 -6.32 6.07
C GLY A 236 3.85 -7.27 5.23
N ALA A 237 2.63 -7.46 5.67
CA ALA A 237 1.63 -8.28 4.99
C ALA A 237 0.27 -7.58 4.98
N SER A 238 -0.56 -7.87 3.99
CA SER A 238 -1.92 -7.29 3.90
C SER A 238 -2.77 -7.61 5.11
N GLU A 239 -2.50 -8.76 5.74
CA GLU A 239 -3.16 -9.24 6.96
C GLU A 239 -2.72 -8.48 8.21
N LEU A 240 -1.45 -8.03 8.26
CA LEU A 240 -0.76 -7.58 9.48
C LEU A 240 -0.39 -6.11 9.48
N ASN A 241 -0.46 -5.42 8.34
CA ASN A 241 0.11 -4.10 8.11
C ASN A 241 1.65 -4.13 8.09
N TYR A 242 2.36 -3.04 8.44
CA TYR A 242 3.80 -2.99 8.56
C TYR A 242 4.27 -3.76 9.80
N ILE A 243 5.27 -4.61 9.64
CA ILE A 243 5.81 -5.48 10.70
C ILE A 243 7.15 -4.94 11.19
N SER A 244 8.08 -4.71 10.25
CA SER A 244 9.42 -4.23 10.58
C SER A 244 9.98 -3.30 9.50
N HIS A 245 11.00 -2.53 9.86
CA HIS A 245 11.68 -1.62 8.97
C HIS A 245 13.18 -1.53 9.28
N CYS A 246 13.97 -1.14 8.27
CA CYS A 246 15.36 -0.74 8.45
C CYS A 246 15.76 0.32 7.43
N THR A 247 16.83 1.04 7.75
CA THR A 247 17.51 1.95 6.81
C THR A 247 18.39 1.16 5.83
N GLY A 248 18.82 1.81 4.75
CA GLY A 248 19.77 1.22 3.81
C GLY A 248 21.12 0.88 4.46
N GLU A 249 21.57 1.66 5.44
CA GLU A 249 22.80 1.40 6.21
C GLU A 249 22.67 0.16 7.08
N GLU A 250 21.56 0.01 7.80
CA GLU A 250 21.26 -1.19 8.60
C GLU A 250 21.15 -2.43 7.71
N TRP A 251 20.52 -2.29 6.52
CA TRP A 251 20.42 -3.37 5.56
C TRP A 251 21.79 -3.83 5.03
N HIS A 252 22.74 -2.88 4.84
CA HIS A 252 24.12 -3.22 4.48
C HIS A 252 24.88 -3.93 5.59
N THR A 253 24.64 -3.52 6.83
CA THR A 253 25.27 -4.07 8.04
C THR A 253 24.78 -5.49 8.35
N TYR A 254 23.49 -5.75 8.11
CA TYR A 254 22.82 -7.02 8.40
C TYR A 254 22.20 -7.59 7.11
N PRO A 255 23.00 -8.31 6.27
CA PRO A 255 22.50 -8.83 4.99
C PRO A 255 21.30 -9.75 5.16
N GLY A 256 20.24 -9.52 4.36
CA GLY A 256 18.99 -10.29 4.44
C GLY A 256 18.01 -9.79 5.48
N THR A 257 18.37 -8.72 6.23
CA THR A 257 17.45 -8.16 7.22
C THR A 257 16.23 -7.51 6.59
N VAL A 258 15.10 -7.66 7.28
CA VAL A 258 13.87 -6.90 7.07
C VAL A 258 13.64 -5.89 8.19
N GLY A 259 14.64 -5.73 9.07
CA GLY A 259 14.70 -4.67 10.07
C GLY A 259 14.21 -5.07 11.46
N ARG A 260 13.92 -4.05 12.24
CA ARG A 260 13.38 -4.14 13.60
C ARG A 260 11.86 -3.92 13.59
N PRO A 261 11.12 -4.53 14.53
CA PRO A 261 9.69 -4.35 14.63
C PRO A 261 9.28 -2.87 14.75
N PHE A 262 8.19 -2.50 14.08
CA PHE A 262 7.56 -1.21 14.29
C PHE A 262 7.03 -1.06 15.73
N PRO A 263 6.93 0.16 16.28
CA PRO A 263 6.30 0.38 17.57
C PRO A 263 4.86 -0.17 17.61
N GLY A 264 4.56 -0.93 18.65
CA GLY A 264 3.25 -1.60 18.80
C GLY A 264 3.09 -2.91 18.06
N VAL A 265 4.16 -3.40 17.42
CA VAL A 265 4.23 -4.72 16.80
C VAL A 265 5.16 -5.61 17.60
N THR A 266 4.69 -6.80 17.97
CA THR A 266 5.50 -7.81 18.62
C THR A 266 5.79 -8.94 17.64
N VAL A 267 7.06 -9.32 17.55
CA VAL A 267 7.52 -10.42 16.70
C VAL A 267 8.16 -11.49 17.56
N ASP A 268 7.81 -12.74 17.30
CA ASP A 268 8.47 -13.93 17.87
C ASP A 268 8.83 -14.87 16.72
N ILE A 269 9.89 -15.67 16.90
CA ILE A 269 10.33 -16.65 15.89
C ILE A 269 10.36 -18.01 16.54
N LYS A 270 9.55 -18.93 16.02
CA LYS A 270 9.41 -20.31 16.50
C LYS A 270 9.50 -21.27 15.33
N ASP A 271 10.31 -22.32 15.47
CA ASP A 271 10.51 -23.33 14.42
C ASP A 271 10.83 -22.70 13.07
N ASP A 272 11.69 -21.66 13.06
CA ASP A 272 12.08 -20.82 11.93
C ASP A 272 10.94 -19.97 11.32
N TYR A 273 9.72 -19.97 11.86
CA TYR A 273 8.62 -19.15 11.37
C TYR A 273 8.48 -17.84 12.14
N ILE A 274 8.24 -16.78 11.40
CA ILE A 274 7.95 -15.43 11.93
C ILE A 274 6.49 -15.38 12.37
N TYR A 275 6.27 -15.15 13.66
CA TYR A 275 4.96 -14.89 14.26
C TYR A 275 4.85 -13.43 14.66
N VAL A 276 3.71 -12.85 14.43
CA VAL A 276 3.46 -11.42 14.66
C VAL A 276 2.18 -11.22 15.43
N SER A 277 2.23 -10.35 16.43
CA SER A 277 1.04 -9.80 17.09
C SER A 277 0.99 -8.30 16.88
N THR A 278 -0.14 -7.81 16.40
CA THR A 278 -0.38 -6.39 16.12
C THR A 278 -1.85 -6.05 16.28
N ARG A 279 -2.15 -4.88 16.83
CA ARG A 279 -3.52 -4.32 16.85
C ARG A 279 -3.92 -3.69 15.53
N PHE A 280 -3.01 -3.59 14.58
CA PHE A 280 -3.20 -2.94 13.29
C PHE A 280 -3.51 -3.94 12.16
N GLY A 281 -3.86 -5.18 12.50
CA GLY A 281 -4.21 -6.24 11.58
C GLY A 281 -5.64 -6.15 11.02
N ILE A 282 -6.02 -7.20 10.29
CA ILE A 282 -7.39 -7.37 9.78
C ILE A 282 -8.36 -7.71 10.92
N CYS A 283 -9.67 -7.55 10.66
CA CYS A 283 -10.73 -7.96 11.59
C CYS A 283 -10.59 -9.44 11.96
N GLY A 284 -10.82 -9.75 13.25
CA GLY A 284 -10.74 -11.12 13.77
C GLY A 284 -9.33 -11.67 13.91
N LEU A 285 -8.29 -10.84 13.79
CA LEU A 285 -6.91 -11.26 14.00
C LEU A 285 -6.55 -11.09 15.49
N ASP A 286 -6.42 -12.21 16.21
CA ASP A 286 -6.07 -12.23 17.62
C ASP A 286 -4.77 -12.98 17.89
N GLY A 287 -3.98 -12.46 18.83
CA GLY A 287 -2.76 -13.10 19.32
C GLY A 287 -1.60 -13.09 18.32
N MET A 288 -0.77 -14.11 18.43
CA MET A 288 0.41 -14.31 17.57
C MET A 288 0.02 -15.13 16.34
N VAL A 289 0.19 -14.57 15.16
CA VAL A 289 -0.13 -15.23 13.89
C VAL A 289 1.06 -15.24 12.95
N THR A 290 1.13 -16.21 12.04
CA THR A 290 2.14 -16.27 10.98
C THR A 290 1.49 -16.25 9.62
N VAL A 291 2.15 -15.60 8.65
CA VAL A 291 1.79 -15.64 7.22
C VAL A 291 2.61 -16.68 6.46
N GLY A 292 3.35 -17.53 7.18
CA GLY A 292 4.18 -18.59 6.61
C GLY A 292 5.57 -18.13 6.18
N ASP A 293 5.99 -16.95 6.60
CA ASP A 293 7.34 -16.45 6.38
C ASP A 293 8.31 -17.04 7.39
N LYS A 294 9.53 -17.38 6.92
CA LYS A 294 10.62 -17.89 7.74
C LYS A 294 11.67 -16.84 8.01
N GLY A 295 12.32 -16.94 9.16
CA GLY A 295 13.39 -16.03 9.53
C GLY A 295 14.01 -16.38 10.87
N HIS A 296 15.05 -15.64 11.24
CA HIS A 296 15.73 -15.73 12.51
C HIS A 296 16.15 -14.35 13.03
N TRP A 297 16.49 -14.28 14.30
CA TRP A 297 17.03 -13.06 14.90
C TRP A 297 18.54 -12.95 14.70
N CYS A 298 19.02 -11.76 14.32
CA CYS A 298 20.42 -11.35 14.36
C CYS A 298 20.54 -10.08 15.23
N GLY A 299 20.82 -10.24 16.52
CA GLY A 299 20.62 -9.17 17.49
C GLY A 299 19.16 -8.76 17.56
N ASP A 300 18.86 -7.47 17.36
CA ASP A 300 17.49 -6.93 17.35
C ASP A 300 16.86 -6.92 15.94
N TYR A 301 17.56 -7.48 14.94
CA TYR A 301 17.12 -7.46 13.55
C TYR A 301 16.53 -8.80 13.12
N ILE A 302 15.45 -8.76 12.41
CA ILE A 302 14.81 -9.92 11.77
C ILE A 302 15.50 -10.18 10.44
N ILE A 303 16.05 -11.37 10.27
CA ILE A 303 16.57 -11.85 8.98
C ILE A 303 15.47 -12.68 8.32
N PHE A 304 15.16 -12.38 7.06
CA PHE A 304 14.15 -13.08 6.29
C PHE A 304 14.79 -14.24 5.50
N ASP A 305 14.39 -15.47 5.80
CA ASP A 305 14.94 -16.69 5.19
C ASP A 305 14.08 -17.25 4.04
N GLY A 306 12.95 -16.60 3.76
CA GLY A 306 12.06 -17.02 2.68
C GLY A 306 10.64 -17.33 3.13
N ARG A 307 9.86 -17.90 2.23
CA ARG A 307 8.48 -18.31 2.50
C ARG A 307 8.31 -19.80 2.27
N ASN A 308 7.47 -20.45 3.07
CA ASN A 308 7.17 -21.86 2.89
C ASN A 308 6.27 -22.02 1.63
N GLY A 309 6.77 -22.80 0.65
CA GLY A 309 6.11 -23.04 -0.64
C GLY A 309 6.71 -22.22 -1.79
N ASP A 310 6.52 -22.69 -3.01
CA ASP A 310 7.05 -22.11 -4.26
C ASP A 310 6.32 -20.84 -4.71
N ILE A 311 6.00 -19.94 -3.75
CA ILE A 311 5.29 -18.70 -4.06
C ILE A 311 6.28 -17.67 -4.60
N ILE A 312 6.25 -17.44 -5.88
CA ILE A 312 7.02 -16.38 -6.54
C ILE A 312 6.22 -15.08 -6.49
N ASN A 313 6.78 -14.05 -5.85
CA ASN A 313 6.19 -12.70 -5.89
C ASN A 313 6.70 -11.95 -7.12
N ARG A 314 5.86 -11.82 -8.14
CA ARG A 314 6.18 -11.10 -9.37
C ARG A 314 5.38 -9.80 -9.47
N GLY A 315 6.06 -8.65 -9.23
CA GLY A 315 5.44 -7.33 -9.37
C GLY A 315 4.27 -7.04 -8.42
N GLY A 316 4.27 -7.66 -7.23
CA GLY A 316 3.17 -7.55 -6.26
C GLY A 316 2.11 -8.65 -6.37
N TYR A 317 2.19 -9.51 -7.39
CA TYR A 317 1.34 -10.70 -7.54
C TYR A 317 2.07 -11.95 -7.03
N LYS A 318 1.37 -12.74 -6.20
CA LYS A 318 1.84 -14.06 -5.76
C LYS A 318 1.44 -15.09 -6.83
N ILE A 319 2.43 -15.81 -7.37
CA ILE A 319 2.24 -16.88 -8.36
C ILE A 319 2.63 -18.20 -7.71
#